data_d429696c37c7ccaa6b4afffb9b3fcd6e
#
_entry.id   d429696c37c7ccaa6b4afffb9b3fcd6e
#
_cell.length_a   1.000
_cell.length_b   1.000
_cell.length_c   1.000
_cell.angle_alpha   90.00
_cell.angle_beta   90.00
_cell.angle_gamma   90.00
#
_symmetry.space_group_name_H-M   'P 1'
#
loop_
_entity.id
_entity.type
_entity.pdbx_description
1 polymer ?
#
loop_
_entity_poly.entity_id
_entity_poly.type
_entity_poly.pdbx_seq_one_letter_code
_entity_poly.pdbx_strand_id
1 'polypeptide(L)'
;MLKDFYEVEIDWKGKLYCGISLDWHYDAKYVNISMPNYVHKQLIRYKPDPPRRPQYSPYEPKPIHYGKRSYDILVEPDSPLLGQADKKYIQQVIGSFLYYARAVDLTILLSLSSIAAEQANPTENTMQRVQHLLQYMHTNRNAIIQFRASDMVLNVHSDASYLTASRGRSRAGGYFFLGSVPRNGENIKLNGNVAITCTILKLVAASAAEAELGALFINTQEARIIRLMLHELGHPQPPTPIHIDNTTAVGIVNSTIKRQRSRSMEMRYFWLLDQQAQKYFKFSYQPGQENMGDYPTKHHTAAIHQHVRPYYLHSPNSPTTLLRATKPSARRGCAETLGDPYHKQVPLPSIPAYRAREATT
;
A
#
# COMPACT_ATOMS: atom_id res chain seq x y z
N MET A 1 -32.00 -10.30 -29.26
CA MET A 1 -30.66 -10.79 -29.69
C MET A 1 -29.94 -11.58 -28.62
N LEU A 2 -29.47 -11.01 -27.46
CA LEU A 2 -28.83 -11.82 -26.43
C LEU A 2 -29.80 -12.80 -25.74
N LYS A 3 -31.04 -12.38 -25.46
CA LYS A 3 -32.06 -13.22 -24.82
C LYS A 3 -32.49 -14.44 -25.67
N ASP A 4 -32.19 -14.43 -26.94
CA ASP A 4 -32.54 -15.54 -27.86
C ASP A 4 -31.57 -16.72 -27.69
N PHE A 5 -30.41 -16.50 -27.07
CA PHE A 5 -29.35 -17.48 -26.91
C PHE A 5 -28.95 -17.71 -25.46
N TYR A 6 -29.29 -16.77 -24.54
CA TYR A 6 -28.87 -16.81 -23.16
C TYR A 6 -30.00 -16.41 -22.22
N GLU A 7 -30.01 -17.00 -21.04
CA GLU A 7 -30.83 -16.52 -19.93
C GLU A 7 -30.19 -15.22 -19.40
N VAL A 8 -30.87 -14.09 -19.66
CA VAL A 8 -30.31 -12.75 -19.40
C VAL A 8 -31.15 -12.06 -18.33
N GLU A 9 -30.49 -11.77 -17.21
CA GLU A 9 -31.01 -10.91 -16.15
C GLU A 9 -30.52 -9.48 -16.38
N ILE A 10 -31.42 -8.48 -16.33
CA ILE A 10 -31.07 -7.09 -16.63
C ILE A 10 -31.38 -6.21 -15.42
N ASP A 11 -30.37 -5.61 -14.85
CA ASP A 11 -30.51 -4.58 -13.82
C ASP A 11 -30.39 -3.18 -14.42
N TRP A 12 -31.54 -2.62 -14.86
CA TRP A 12 -31.62 -1.29 -15.44
C TRP A 12 -31.26 -0.16 -14.44
N LYS A 13 -31.34 -0.41 -13.15
CA LYS A 13 -31.00 0.57 -12.11
C LYS A 13 -29.53 0.52 -11.73
N GLY A 14 -28.80 -0.50 -12.20
CA GLY A 14 -27.39 -0.70 -11.89
C GLY A 14 -27.13 -0.77 -10.37
N LYS A 15 -27.99 -1.48 -9.62
CA LYS A 15 -27.89 -1.55 -8.17
C LYS A 15 -26.97 -2.66 -7.67
N LEU A 16 -26.74 -3.68 -8.49
CA LEU A 16 -25.97 -4.86 -8.11
C LEU A 16 -25.06 -5.30 -9.25
N TYR A 17 -23.77 -5.43 -8.96
CA TYR A 17 -22.78 -5.95 -9.90
C TYR A 17 -21.85 -6.94 -9.20
N CYS A 18 -21.86 -8.20 -9.62
CA CYS A 18 -21.02 -9.27 -9.04
C CYS A 18 -21.06 -9.35 -7.51
N GLY A 19 -22.25 -9.17 -6.91
CA GLY A 19 -22.44 -9.18 -5.46
C GLY A 19 -22.06 -7.88 -4.75
N ILE A 20 -21.64 -6.86 -5.50
CA ILE A 20 -21.33 -5.52 -5.02
C ILE A 20 -22.58 -4.65 -5.18
N SER A 21 -23.03 -4.02 -4.11
CA SER A 21 -24.15 -3.06 -4.14
C SER A 21 -23.65 -1.68 -4.55
N LEU A 22 -24.37 -1.06 -5.46
CA LEU A 22 -24.14 0.27 -6.01
C LEU A 22 -25.28 1.18 -5.58
N ASP A 23 -24.98 2.16 -4.75
CA ASP A 23 -25.95 3.15 -4.25
C ASP A 23 -25.65 4.51 -4.89
N TRP A 24 -26.44 4.84 -5.93
CA TRP A 24 -26.26 6.00 -6.79
C TRP A 24 -26.94 7.25 -6.23
N HIS A 25 -26.18 8.32 -6.07
CA HIS A 25 -26.64 9.64 -5.67
C HIS A 25 -26.34 10.65 -6.78
N TYR A 26 -27.10 10.62 -7.85
CA TYR A 26 -26.84 11.41 -9.07
C TYR A 26 -26.82 12.91 -8.81
N ASP A 27 -27.75 13.45 -8.02
CA ASP A 27 -27.81 14.87 -7.68
C ASP A 27 -26.58 15.32 -6.89
N ALA A 28 -26.12 14.49 -5.98
CA ALA A 28 -24.92 14.73 -5.16
C ALA A 28 -23.62 14.29 -5.86
N LYS A 29 -23.71 13.70 -7.07
CA LYS A 29 -22.58 13.30 -7.93
C LYS A 29 -21.60 12.32 -7.24
N TYR A 30 -22.14 11.31 -6.57
CA TYR A 30 -21.34 10.20 -6.05
C TYR A 30 -22.09 8.86 -6.13
N VAL A 31 -21.32 7.78 -6.02
CA VAL A 31 -21.84 6.43 -5.83
C VAL A 31 -21.11 5.78 -4.66
N ASN A 32 -21.88 5.11 -3.81
CA ASN A 32 -21.35 4.29 -2.73
C ASN A 32 -21.29 2.83 -3.17
N ILE A 33 -20.15 2.19 -2.95
CA ILE A 33 -19.95 0.77 -3.22
C ILE A 33 -19.80 0.03 -1.90
N SER A 34 -20.57 -1.04 -1.75
CA SER A 34 -20.57 -1.86 -0.52
C SER A 34 -20.94 -3.32 -0.83
N MET A 35 -20.73 -4.19 0.16
CA MET A 35 -21.18 -5.60 0.10
C MET A 35 -21.97 -5.93 1.37
N PRO A 36 -23.23 -5.48 1.49
CA PRO A 36 -24.05 -5.70 2.67
C PRO A 36 -24.15 -7.19 3.01
N ASN A 37 -24.04 -7.52 4.31
CA ASN A 37 -24.11 -8.88 4.84
C ASN A 37 -23.03 -9.86 4.34
N TYR A 38 -22.10 -9.47 3.47
CA TYR A 38 -21.04 -10.37 2.99
C TYR A 38 -20.19 -10.90 4.16
N VAL A 39 -19.65 -10.00 4.96
CA VAL A 39 -18.83 -10.35 6.12
C VAL A 39 -19.62 -11.22 7.11
N HIS A 40 -20.89 -10.86 7.37
CA HIS A 40 -21.75 -11.65 8.27
C HIS A 40 -21.90 -13.11 7.78
N LYS A 41 -22.18 -13.32 6.49
CA LYS A 41 -22.25 -14.67 5.88
C LYS A 41 -20.94 -15.44 6.01
N GLN A 42 -19.79 -14.78 5.82
CA GLN A 42 -18.48 -15.44 5.98
C GLN A 42 -18.21 -15.80 7.46
N LEU A 43 -18.58 -14.95 8.41
CA LEU A 43 -18.43 -15.26 9.83
C LEU A 43 -19.31 -16.45 10.26
N ILE A 44 -20.53 -16.58 9.74
CA ILE A 44 -21.37 -17.77 9.96
C ILE A 44 -20.70 -19.01 9.36
N ARG A 45 -20.11 -18.88 8.16
CA ARG A 45 -19.45 -20.01 7.47
C ARG A 45 -18.21 -20.51 8.21
N TYR A 46 -17.37 -19.59 8.68
CA TYR A 46 -16.07 -19.93 9.29
C TYR A 46 -16.15 -20.10 10.81
N LYS A 47 -17.24 -19.69 11.43
CA LYS A 47 -17.54 -19.87 12.88
C LYS A 47 -16.36 -19.52 13.79
N PRO A 48 -15.74 -18.34 13.65
CA PRO A 48 -14.68 -17.94 14.57
C PRO A 48 -15.26 -17.70 15.97
N ASP A 49 -14.41 -17.85 16.97
CA ASP A 49 -14.77 -17.43 18.32
C ASP A 49 -15.04 -15.92 18.34
N PRO A 50 -16.18 -15.49 18.89
CA PRO A 50 -16.48 -14.06 18.96
C PRO A 50 -15.45 -13.36 19.85
N PRO A 51 -15.02 -12.14 19.48
CA PRO A 51 -14.04 -11.41 20.27
C PRO A 51 -14.64 -11.03 21.63
N ARG A 52 -13.89 -11.26 22.71
CA ARG A 52 -14.27 -10.82 24.07
C ARG A 52 -14.36 -9.29 24.18
N ARG A 53 -13.58 -8.57 23.36
CA ARG A 53 -13.57 -7.10 23.25
C ARG A 53 -13.48 -6.71 21.77
N PRO A 54 -14.03 -5.56 21.35
CA PRO A 54 -13.90 -5.08 19.99
C PRO A 54 -12.43 -5.02 19.55
N GLN A 55 -12.16 -5.52 18.34
CA GLN A 55 -10.83 -5.46 17.74
C GLN A 55 -10.74 -4.24 16.80
N TYR A 56 -9.77 -3.41 17.04
CA TYR A 56 -9.59 -2.14 16.33
C TYR A 56 -8.44 -2.15 15.31
N SER A 57 -7.80 -3.31 15.12
CA SER A 57 -6.77 -3.51 14.10
C SER A 57 -6.93 -4.89 13.47
N PRO A 58 -6.78 -5.05 12.14
CA PRO A 58 -6.90 -6.33 11.45
C PRO A 58 -5.68 -7.25 11.68
N TYR A 59 -4.69 -6.80 12.43
CA TYR A 59 -3.48 -7.54 12.78
C TYR A 59 -2.95 -7.10 14.14
N GLU A 60 -2.24 -7.97 14.80
CA GLU A 60 -1.52 -7.62 16.02
C GLU A 60 -0.38 -6.65 15.69
N PRO A 61 -0.28 -5.51 16.37
CA PRO A 61 0.80 -4.59 16.14
C PRO A 61 2.13 -5.24 16.56
N LYS A 62 3.03 -5.43 15.61
CA LYS A 62 4.41 -5.80 15.95
C LYS A 62 5.06 -4.60 16.62
N PRO A 63 5.68 -4.76 17.82
CA PRO A 63 6.39 -3.65 18.45
C PRO A 63 7.49 -3.16 17.52
N ILE A 64 7.50 -1.88 17.23
CA ILE A 64 8.59 -1.26 16.47
C ILE A 64 9.77 -1.10 17.43
N HIS A 65 10.75 -1.97 17.35
CA HIS A 65 11.98 -1.86 18.10
C HIS A 65 12.95 -0.89 17.40
N TYR A 66 12.91 0.37 17.79
CA TYR A 66 13.91 1.33 17.35
C TYR A 66 15.28 0.95 17.93
N GLY A 67 16.29 0.85 17.08
CA GLY A 67 17.69 0.62 17.49
C GLY A 67 18.11 -0.82 17.74
N LYS A 68 17.22 -1.81 17.75
CA LYS A 68 17.60 -3.22 17.67
C LYS A 68 17.84 -3.62 16.21
N ARG A 69 18.91 -4.37 15.98
CA ARG A 69 19.24 -4.91 14.66
C ARG A 69 18.03 -5.68 14.14
N SER A 70 17.58 -5.36 12.95
CA SER A 70 16.40 -5.95 12.29
C SER A 70 16.49 -7.47 12.04
N TYR A 71 17.53 -8.14 12.49
CA TYR A 71 17.71 -9.59 12.38
C TYR A 71 16.69 -10.39 13.17
N ASP A 72 16.18 -9.85 14.31
CA ASP A 72 15.16 -10.51 15.12
C ASP A 72 13.78 -10.58 14.43
N ILE A 73 13.58 -9.78 13.37
CA ILE A 73 12.35 -9.77 12.58
C ILE A 73 12.35 -10.89 11.54
N LEU A 74 13.51 -11.44 11.20
CA LEU A 74 13.69 -12.44 10.15
C LEU A 74 13.47 -13.88 10.64
N VAL A 75 13.54 -14.11 11.94
CA VAL A 75 13.31 -15.43 12.55
C VAL A 75 11.93 -15.40 13.19
N GLU A 76 10.94 -15.97 12.51
CA GLU A 76 9.68 -16.27 13.18
C GLU A 76 9.95 -17.35 14.23
N PRO A 77 9.38 -17.22 15.46
CA PRO A 77 9.53 -18.26 16.46
C PRO A 77 9.05 -19.59 15.90
N ASP A 78 9.77 -20.67 16.20
CA ASP A 78 9.39 -22.03 15.85
C ASP A 78 7.95 -22.27 16.30
N SER A 79 7.05 -22.47 15.35
CA SER A 79 5.65 -22.74 15.58
C SER A 79 5.27 -24.00 14.84
N PRO A 80 4.54 -24.93 15.47
CA PRO A 80 4.15 -26.19 14.84
C PRO A 80 3.43 -25.99 13.52
N LEU A 81 3.76 -26.83 12.54
CA LEU A 81 3.07 -26.85 11.26
C LEU A 81 1.65 -27.41 11.42
N LEU A 82 0.71 -26.80 10.71
CA LEU A 82 -0.68 -27.22 10.71
C LEU A 82 -0.96 -28.35 9.72
N GLY A 83 -1.99 -29.13 10.02
CA GLY A 83 -2.49 -30.20 9.16
C GLY A 83 -3.20 -29.69 7.90
N GLN A 84 -3.54 -30.64 7.00
CA GLN A 84 -4.18 -30.31 5.72
C GLN A 84 -5.58 -29.67 5.87
N ALA A 85 -6.34 -30.04 6.91
CA ALA A 85 -7.65 -29.47 7.17
C ALA A 85 -7.54 -27.97 7.51
N ASP A 86 -6.63 -27.60 8.40
CA ASP A 86 -6.38 -26.23 8.81
C ASP A 86 -5.81 -25.40 7.66
N LYS A 87 -4.89 -25.97 6.88
CA LYS A 87 -4.37 -25.35 5.66
C LYS A 87 -5.50 -24.99 4.69
N LYS A 88 -6.42 -25.92 4.43
CA LYS A 88 -7.58 -25.68 3.55
C LYS A 88 -8.49 -24.60 4.13
N TYR A 89 -8.73 -24.63 5.44
CA TYR A 89 -9.50 -23.59 6.13
C TYR A 89 -8.88 -22.20 5.94
N ILE A 90 -7.58 -22.06 6.19
CA ILE A 90 -6.84 -20.79 6.00
C ILE A 90 -6.95 -20.30 4.55
N GLN A 91 -6.77 -21.17 3.57
CA GLN A 91 -6.87 -20.84 2.15
C GLN A 91 -8.28 -20.35 1.77
N GLN A 92 -9.31 -20.97 2.32
CA GLN A 92 -10.70 -20.58 2.10
C GLN A 92 -11.02 -19.21 2.71
N VAL A 93 -10.54 -18.94 3.94
CA VAL A 93 -10.69 -17.64 4.59
C VAL A 93 -9.99 -16.55 3.77
N ILE A 94 -8.74 -16.79 3.37
CA ILE A 94 -7.97 -15.86 2.52
C ILE A 94 -8.74 -15.55 1.23
N GLY A 95 -9.19 -16.57 0.49
CA GLY A 95 -9.88 -16.40 -0.78
C GLY A 95 -11.16 -15.58 -0.64
N SER A 96 -11.98 -15.86 0.38
CA SER A 96 -13.22 -15.14 0.64
C SER A 96 -12.96 -13.67 1.00
N PHE A 97 -12.06 -13.42 1.93
CA PHE A 97 -11.80 -12.05 2.38
C PHE A 97 -10.93 -11.26 1.40
N LEU A 98 -10.12 -11.91 0.55
CA LEU A 98 -9.38 -11.20 -0.50
C LEU A 98 -10.32 -10.59 -1.54
N TYR A 99 -11.40 -11.28 -1.89
CA TYR A 99 -12.44 -10.72 -2.76
C TYR A 99 -13.06 -9.46 -2.14
N TYR A 100 -13.51 -9.57 -0.88
CA TYR A 100 -14.07 -8.43 -0.13
C TYR A 100 -13.09 -7.27 0.02
N ALA A 101 -11.83 -7.58 0.33
CA ALA A 101 -10.78 -6.58 0.51
C ALA A 101 -10.48 -5.81 -0.78
N ARG A 102 -10.47 -6.48 -1.92
CA ARG A 102 -10.23 -5.82 -3.21
C ARG A 102 -11.46 -5.07 -3.73
N ALA A 103 -12.66 -5.57 -3.41
CA ALA A 103 -13.90 -4.95 -3.85
C ALA A 103 -14.29 -3.73 -3.01
N VAL A 104 -14.07 -3.77 -1.68
CA VAL A 104 -14.59 -2.75 -0.75
C VAL A 104 -13.61 -2.38 0.35
N ASP A 105 -13.13 -3.33 1.19
CA ASP A 105 -12.33 -3.00 2.39
C ASP A 105 -10.84 -3.25 2.19
N LEU A 106 -10.18 -2.35 1.49
CA LEU A 106 -8.73 -2.45 1.27
C LEU A 106 -7.89 -2.41 2.55
N THR A 107 -8.46 -1.95 3.67
CA THR A 107 -7.72 -1.78 4.92
C THR A 107 -7.32 -3.11 5.58
N ILE A 108 -7.89 -4.23 5.13
CA ILE A 108 -7.50 -5.58 5.57
C ILE A 108 -6.49 -6.28 4.65
N LEU A 109 -6.12 -5.66 3.51
CA LEU A 109 -5.24 -6.31 2.52
C LEU A 109 -3.87 -6.66 3.07
N LEU A 110 -3.29 -5.82 3.92
CA LEU A 110 -1.98 -6.10 4.51
C LEU A 110 -2.01 -7.36 5.38
N SER A 111 -3.04 -7.51 6.22
CA SER A 111 -3.23 -8.71 7.04
C SER A 111 -3.38 -9.96 6.15
N LEU A 112 -4.26 -9.90 5.15
CA LEU A 112 -4.47 -10.99 4.20
C LEU A 112 -3.21 -11.34 3.41
N SER A 113 -2.48 -10.35 2.92
CA SER A 113 -1.23 -10.57 2.18
C SER A 113 -0.15 -11.21 3.05
N SER A 114 -0.09 -10.86 4.33
CA SER A 114 0.86 -11.47 5.29
C SER A 114 0.50 -12.93 5.57
N ILE A 115 -0.78 -13.22 5.81
CA ILE A 115 -1.26 -14.60 6.04
C ILE A 115 -1.08 -15.44 4.75
N ALA A 116 -1.41 -14.88 3.58
CA ALA A 116 -1.30 -15.57 2.30
C ALA A 116 0.15 -15.96 1.95
N ALA A 117 1.14 -15.19 2.40
CA ALA A 117 2.54 -15.52 2.19
C ALA A 117 2.96 -16.83 2.87
N GLU A 118 2.25 -17.27 3.91
CA GLU A 118 2.54 -18.47 4.71
C GLU A 118 1.59 -19.63 4.41
N GLN A 119 0.55 -19.43 3.60
CA GLN A 119 -0.49 -20.44 3.34
C GLN A 119 0.01 -21.76 2.76
N ALA A 120 1.22 -21.81 2.19
CA ALA A 120 1.82 -23.04 1.67
C ALA A 120 2.22 -24.00 2.79
N ASN A 121 2.79 -23.47 3.87
CA ASN A 121 3.21 -24.18 5.08
C ASN A 121 2.77 -23.38 6.31
N PRO A 122 1.45 -23.36 6.61
CA PRO A 122 0.93 -22.57 7.71
C PRO A 122 1.28 -23.19 9.06
N THR A 123 1.45 -22.33 10.05
CA THR A 123 1.76 -22.69 11.43
C THR A 123 0.62 -22.30 12.37
N GLU A 124 0.70 -22.69 13.63
CA GLU A 124 -0.23 -22.23 14.67
C GLU A 124 -0.28 -20.70 14.77
N ASN A 125 0.87 -20.03 14.62
CA ASN A 125 0.93 -18.57 14.56
C ASN A 125 0.16 -18.01 13.35
N THR A 126 0.18 -18.71 12.22
CA THR A 126 -0.61 -18.33 11.05
C THR A 126 -2.11 -18.44 11.35
N MET A 127 -2.53 -19.50 12.06
CA MET A 127 -3.93 -19.66 12.49
C MET A 127 -4.36 -18.56 13.48
N GLN A 128 -3.53 -18.22 14.44
CA GLN A 128 -3.81 -17.11 15.38
C GLN A 128 -4.05 -15.79 14.65
N ARG A 129 -3.23 -15.49 13.63
CA ARG A 129 -3.43 -14.29 12.77
C ARG A 129 -4.74 -14.35 11.97
N VAL A 130 -5.13 -15.52 11.50
CA VAL A 130 -6.44 -15.72 10.85
C VAL A 130 -7.57 -15.45 11.82
N GLN A 131 -7.51 -16.02 13.02
CA GLN A 131 -8.54 -15.80 14.06
C GLN A 131 -8.62 -14.33 14.47
N HIS A 132 -7.49 -13.66 14.64
CA HIS A 132 -7.45 -12.23 14.94
C HIS A 132 -8.12 -11.39 13.83
N LEU A 133 -7.83 -11.69 12.55
CA LEU A 133 -8.48 -11.04 11.41
C LEU A 133 -10.01 -11.26 11.44
N LEU A 134 -10.47 -12.48 11.70
CA LEU A 134 -11.89 -12.78 11.77
C LEU A 134 -12.58 -12.08 12.95
N GLN A 135 -11.90 -11.95 14.08
CA GLN A 135 -12.38 -11.17 15.23
C GLN A 135 -12.47 -9.67 14.90
N TYR A 136 -11.50 -9.13 14.15
CA TYR A 136 -11.56 -7.77 13.62
C TYR A 136 -12.76 -7.59 12.69
N MET A 137 -12.99 -8.53 11.76
CA MET A 137 -14.14 -8.50 10.86
C MET A 137 -15.48 -8.64 11.61
N HIS A 138 -15.49 -9.30 12.76
CA HIS A 138 -16.68 -9.36 13.62
C HIS A 138 -17.06 -7.96 14.17
N THR A 139 -16.06 -7.13 14.48
CA THR A 139 -16.23 -5.75 14.93
C THR A 139 -16.55 -4.80 13.76
N ASN A 140 -15.95 -5.03 12.58
CA ASN A 140 -15.98 -4.12 11.42
C ASN A 140 -16.65 -4.79 10.22
N ARG A 141 -17.95 -5.08 10.33
CA ARG A 141 -18.69 -5.88 9.33
C ARG A 141 -18.99 -5.15 8.03
N ASN A 142 -19.05 -3.83 8.08
CA ASN A 142 -19.48 -3.01 6.94
C ASN A 142 -18.37 -2.03 6.54
N ALA A 143 -18.13 -1.97 5.26
CA ALA A 143 -17.26 -0.98 4.65
C ALA A 143 -17.95 -0.39 3.42
N ILE A 144 -17.68 0.87 3.14
CA ILE A 144 -18.20 1.60 2.00
C ILE A 144 -17.05 2.34 1.33
N ILE A 145 -16.90 2.18 0.03
CA ILE A 145 -16.08 3.07 -0.79
C ILE A 145 -17.01 4.07 -1.47
N GLN A 146 -16.68 5.34 -1.42
CA GLN A 146 -17.42 6.37 -2.13
C GLN A 146 -16.59 6.90 -3.30
N PHE A 147 -17.17 6.84 -4.49
CA PHE A 147 -16.63 7.44 -5.71
C PHE A 147 -17.40 8.72 -6.02
N ARG A 148 -16.69 9.82 -6.16
CA ARG A 148 -17.24 11.14 -6.52
C ARG A 148 -16.93 11.45 -7.97
N ALA A 149 -17.80 12.21 -8.61
CA ALA A 149 -17.54 12.73 -9.95
C ALA A 149 -16.24 13.55 -9.96
N SER A 150 -15.43 13.33 -10.99
CA SER A 150 -14.14 13.98 -11.19
C SER A 150 -13.86 14.11 -12.70
N ASP A 151 -12.71 14.70 -13.06
CA ASP A 151 -12.28 14.77 -14.46
C ASP A 151 -11.75 13.41 -14.98
N MET A 152 -11.94 12.34 -14.24
CA MET A 152 -11.51 10.97 -14.58
C MET A 152 -10.00 10.85 -14.83
N VAL A 153 -9.20 11.73 -14.23
CA VAL A 153 -7.74 11.68 -14.33
C VAL A 153 -7.19 10.68 -13.32
N LEU A 154 -6.43 9.70 -13.82
CA LEU A 154 -5.76 8.73 -12.95
C LEU A 154 -4.68 9.41 -12.11
N ASN A 155 -4.74 9.22 -10.82
CA ASN A 155 -3.73 9.61 -9.84
C ASN A 155 -3.22 8.35 -9.12
N VAL A 156 -1.94 8.32 -8.79
CA VAL A 156 -1.31 7.17 -8.13
C VAL A 156 -0.43 7.64 -6.97
N HIS A 157 -0.58 7.00 -5.82
CA HIS A 157 0.35 7.12 -4.71
C HIS A 157 1.13 5.81 -4.60
N SER A 158 2.45 5.89 -4.56
CA SER A 158 3.36 4.74 -4.47
C SER A 158 4.21 4.83 -3.22
N ASP A 159 4.37 3.73 -2.52
CA ASP A 159 5.21 3.57 -1.34
C ASP A 159 5.83 2.18 -1.28
N ALA A 160 6.93 2.06 -0.56
CA ALA A 160 7.52 0.78 -0.21
C ALA A 160 7.90 0.70 1.26
N SER A 161 7.61 -0.41 1.90
CA SER A 161 8.22 -0.72 3.18
C SER A 161 9.48 -1.55 2.97
N TYR A 162 10.61 -1.08 3.50
CA TYR A 162 11.89 -1.76 3.36
C TYR A 162 12.06 -2.85 4.42
N LEU A 163 12.33 -4.09 4.00
CA LEU A 163 12.60 -5.27 4.85
C LEU A 163 11.51 -5.61 5.88
N THR A 164 10.24 -5.29 5.61
CA THR A 164 9.14 -5.52 6.57
C THR A 164 8.40 -6.84 6.37
N ALA A 165 8.65 -7.55 5.28
CA ALA A 165 8.06 -8.85 5.01
C ALA A 165 9.03 -9.99 5.36
N SER A 166 8.49 -11.21 5.47
CA SER A 166 9.27 -12.41 5.79
C SER A 166 10.46 -12.60 4.83
N ARG A 167 11.54 -13.19 5.33
CA ARG A 167 12.79 -13.44 4.59
C ARG A 167 13.47 -12.17 4.07
N GLY A 168 13.41 -11.06 4.82
CA GLY A 168 14.05 -9.81 4.45
C GLY A 168 13.53 -9.19 3.17
N ARG A 169 12.26 -9.42 2.80
CA ARG A 169 11.64 -8.81 1.64
C ARG A 169 10.97 -7.50 1.99
N SER A 170 10.83 -6.67 0.98
CA SER A 170 10.11 -5.41 1.02
C SER A 170 8.69 -5.58 0.48
N ARG A 171 7.81 -4.64 0.78
CA ARG A 171 6.45 -4.65 0.28
C ARG A 171 6.16 -3.39 -0.52
N ALA A 172 5.54 -3.55 -1.69
CA ALA A 172 5.02 -2.45 -2.49
C ALA A 172 3.60 -2.13 -2.08
N GLY A 173 3.31 -0.85 -1.91
CA GLY A 173 1.98 -0.28 -1.76
C GLY A 173 1.67 0.68 -2.89
N GLY A 174 0.41 0.69 -3.33
CA GLY A 174 -0.05 1.62 -4.35
C GLY A 174 -1.52 1.92 -4.16
N TYR A 175 -1.91 3.17 -4.29
CA TYR A 175 -3.30 3.63 -4.23
C TYR A 175 -3.64 4.37 -5.52
N PHE A 176 -4.60 3.85 -6.28
CA PHE A 176 -4.99 4.34 -7.59
C PHE A 176 -6.40 4.91 -7.51
N PHE A 177 -6.60 6.14 -7.90
CA PHE A 177 -7.91 6.77 -7.85
C PHE A 177 -8.12 7.73 -9.03
N LEU A 178 -9.39 7.98 -9.35
CA LEU A 178 -9.77 8.90 -10.40
C LEU A 178 -10.13 10.25 -9.77
N GLY A 179 -9.35 11.25 -10.10
CA GLY A 179 -9.50 12.60 -9.56
C GLY A 179 -9.50 13.66 -10.64
N SER A 180 -9.28 14.89 -10.22
CA SER A 180 -8.99 16.03 -11.08
C SER A 180 -7.54 16.43 -10.91
N VAL A 181 -6.95 17.07 -11.91
CA VAL A 181 -5.62 17.67 -11.76
C VAL A 181 -5.74 18.82 -10.76
N PRO A 182 -5.01 18.79 -9.63
CA PRO A 182 -5.05 19.88 -8.67
C PRO A 182 -4.59 21.18 -9.33
N ARG A 183 -5.32 22.26 -9.15
CA ARG A 183 -4.83 23.58 -9.50
C ARG A 183 -3.73 24.00 -8.54
N ASN A 184 -2.87 24.94 -8.96
CA ASN A 184 -1.76 25.39 -8.12
C ASN A 184 -2.24 25.81 -6.72
N GLY A 185 -1.70 25.13 -5.69
CA GLY A 185 -2.03 25.38 -4.29
C GLY A 185 -3.28 24.67 -3.75
N GLU A 186 -4.01 23.92 -4.57
CA GLU A 186 -5.14 23.11 -4.09
C GLU A 186 -4.68 21.76 -3.54
N ASN A 187 -5.34 21.31 -2.47
CA ASN A 187 -5.14 19.96 -1.97
C ASN A 187 -5.78 18.93 -2.91
N ILE A 188 -5.13 17.79 -3.04
CA ILE A 188 -5.69 16.65 -3.80
C ILE A 188 -7.00 16.20 -3.13
N LYS A 189 -8.09 16.20 -3.88
CA LYS A 189 -9.36 15.66 -3.40
C LYS A 189 -9.30 14.13 -3.43
N LEU A 190 -9.56 13.52 -2.28
CA LEU A 190 -9.65 12.08 -2.17
C LEU A 190 -10.85 11.54 -2.92
N ASN A 191 -10.66 10.39 -3.54
CA ASN A 191 -11.73 9.62 -4.18
C ASN A 191 -11.54 8.13 -3.86
N GLY A 192 -12.57 7.33 -4.07
CA GLY A 192 -12.49 5.89 -3.93
C GLY A 192 -11.37 5.31 -4.80
N ASN A 193 -10.71 4.27 -4.32
CA ASN A 193 -9.68 3.59 -5.10
C ASN A 193 -10.29 2.72 -6.20
N VAL A 194 -9.76 2.83 -7.41
CA VAL A 194 -10.08 1.93 -8.53
C VAL A 194 -9.17 0.70 -8.55
N ALA A 195 -7.99 0.81 -7.94
CA ALA A 195 -7.07 -0.30 -7.74
C ALA A 195 -6.20 -0.04 -6.50
N ILE A 196 -5.62 -1.11 -5.96
CA ILE A 196 -4.70 -1.06 -4.82
C ILE A 196 -3.61 -2.10 -4.98
N THR A 197 -2.37 -1.72 -4.72
CA THR A 197 -1.23 -2.63 -4.60
C THR A 197 -0.91 -2.87 -3.12
N CYS A 198 -0.78 -4.13 -2.75
CA CYS A 198 -0.27 -4.57 -1.45
C CYS A 198 0.47 -5.90 -1.69
N THR A 199 1.68 -5.82 -2.22
CA THR A 199 2.40 -6.99 -2.76
C THR A 199 3.83 -7.06 -2.23
N ILE A 200 4.25 -8.26 -1.80
CA ILE A 200 5.64 -8.51 -1.42
C ILE A 200 6.51 -8.49 -2.67
N LEU A 201 7.57 -7.68 -2.66
CA LEU A 201 8.53 -7.61 -3.74
C LEU A 201 9.28 -8.95 -3.86
N LYS A 202 9.36 -9.50 -5.06
CA LYS A 202 10.09 -10.77 -5.31
C LYS A 202 11.60 -10.61 -5.18
N LEU A 203 12.11 -9.40 -5.36
CA LEU A 203 13.52 -9.06 -5.18
C LEU A 203 13.83 -8.73 -3.72
N VAL A 204 15.06 -8.98 -3.30
CA VAL A 204 15.61 -8.44 -2.05
C VAL A 204 16.26 -7.11 -2.41
N ALA A 205 15.73 -6.02 -1.88
CA ALA A 205 16.29 -4.69 -2.13
C ALA A 205 17.51 -4.46 -1.23
N ALA A 206 18.56 -3.87 -1.76
CA ALA A 206 19.77 -3.54 -1.00
C ALA A 206 19.64 -2.21 -0.22
N SER A 207 18.63 -1.39 -0.54
CA SER A 207 18.35 -0.12 0.13
C SER A 207 16.86 0.23 0.08
N ALA A 208 16.44 1.17 0.93
CA ALA A 208 15.09 1.69 0.90
C ALA A 208 14.76 2.33 -0.47
N ALA A 209 15.70 3.05 -1.06
CA ALA A 209 15.51 3.66 -2.39
C ALA A 209 15.28 2.60 -3.49
N GLU A 210 15.96 1.45 -3.42
CA GLU A 210 15.70 0.33 -4.34
C GLU A 210 14.33 -0.30 -4.12
N ALA A 211 13.87 -0.43 -2.88
CA ALA A 211 12.53 -0.90 -2.58
C ALA A 211 11.48 0.05 -3.15
N GLU A 212 11.67 1.37 -2.99
CA GLU A 212 10.81 2.40 -3.57
C GLU A 212 10.76 2.35 -5.10
N LEU A 213 11.92 2.23 -5.76
CA LEU A 213 11.97 2.07 -7.21
C LEU A 213 11.29 0.77 -7.68
N GLY A 214 11.40 -0.31 -6.90
CA GLY A 214 10.71 -1.56 -7.15
C GLY A 214 9.18 -1.43 -7.05
N ALA A 215 8.68 -0.74 -6.03
CA ALA A 215 7.26 -0.44 -5.88
C ALA A 215 6.76 0.48 -6.99
N LEU A 216 7.52 1.54 -7.28
CA LEU A 216 7.21 2.48 -8.35
C LEU A 216 7.09 1.78 -9.70
N PHE A 217 8.00 0.86 -10.02
CA PHE A 217 7.93 0.07 -11.26
C PHE A 217 6.63 -0.74 -11.35
N ILE A 218 6.26 -1.48 -10.29
CA ILE A 218 5.01 -2.26 -10.26
C ILE A 218 3.80 -1.35 -10.41
N ASN A 219 3.74 -0.27 -9.64
CA ASN A 219 2.61 0.65 -9.66
C ASN A 219 2.48 1.38 -11.00
N THR A 220 3.60 1.69 -11.67
CA THR A 220 3.58 2.30 -13.01
C THR A 220 3.09 1.31 -14.07
N GLN A 221 3.42 0.02 -13.95
CA GLN A 221 2.89 -1.02 -14.84
C GLN A 221 1.36 -1.16 -14.71
N GLU A 222 0.85 -1.23 -13.48
CA GLU A 222 -0.59 -1.27 -13.22
C GLU A 222 -1.29 0.00 -13.72
N ALA A 223 -0.71 1.16 -13.44
CA ALA A 223 -1.23 2.45 -13.91
C ALA A 223 -1.31 2.52 -15.45
N ARG A 224 -0.35 1.93 -16.15
CA ARG A 224 -0.35 1.92 -17.62
C ARG A 224 -1.56 1.18 -18.20
N ILE A 225 -1.93 0.05 -17.60
CA ILE A 225 -3.11 -0.72 -18.00
C ILE A 225 -4.38 0.10 -17.74
N ILE A 226 -4.51 0.69 -16.56
CA ILE A 226 -5.67 1.53 -16.21
C ILE A 226 -5.78 2.73 -17.14
N ARG A 227 -4.67 3.41 -17.47
CA ARG A 227 -4.64 4.50 -18.45
C ARG A 227 -5.18 4.09 -19.82
N LEU A 228 -4.77 2.92 -20.31
CA LEU A 228 -5.25 2.39 -21.58
C LEU A 228 -6.76 2.14 -21.53
N MET A 229 -7.26 1.50 -20.47
CA MET A 229 -8.68 1.28 -20.27
C MET A 229 -9.47 2.59 -20.24
N LEU A 230 -8.98 3.60 -19.52
CA LEU A 230 -9.63 4.92 -19.45
C LEU A 230 -9.66 5.61 -20.82
N HIS A 231 -8.59 5.49 -21.59
CA HIS A 231 -8.51 6.05 -22.95
C HIS A 231 -9.57 5.39 -23.86
N GLU A 232 -9.68 4.06 -23.84
CA GLU A 232 -10.67 3.30 -24.61
C GLU A 232 -12.11 3.61 -24.18
N LEU A 233 -12.32 3.96 -22.90
CA LEU A 233 -13.61 4.43 -22.38
C LEU A 233 -13.91 5.89 -22.73
N GLY A 234 -13.07 6.56 -23.50
CA GLY A 234 -13.29 7.95 -23.94
C GLY A 234 -12.77 9.01 -22.95
N HIS A 235 -11.92 8.63 -22.00
CA HIS A 235 -11.29 9.53 -21.05
C HIS A 235 -9.78 9.68 -21.34
N PRO A 236 -9.36 10.58 -22.27
CA PRO A 236 -7.96 10.81 -22.58
C PRO A 236 -7.19 11.21 -21.33
N GLN A 237 -6.02 10.59 -21.11
CA GLN A 237 -5.25 10.79 -19.90
C GLN A 237 -4.07 11.74 -20.14
N PRO A 238 -3.96 12.85 -19.39
CA PRO A 238 -2.72 13.62 -19.32
C PRO A 238 -1.60 12.75 -18.71
N PRO A 239 -0.34 13.23 -18.65
CA PRO A 239 0.68 12.51 -17.89
C PRO A 239 0.20 12.22 -16.47
N THR A 240 0.02 10.93 -16.14
CA THR A 240 -0.50 10.51 -14.84
C THR A 240 0.47 10.89 -13.73
N PRO A 241 0.05 11.67 -12.72
CA PRO A 241 0.88 11.95 -11.57
C PRO A 241 1.06 10.68 -10.73
N ILE A 242 2.32 10.34 -10.43
CA ILE A 242 2.67 9.32 -9.43
C ILE A 242 3.43 10.01 -8.30
N HIS A 243 2.90 9.90 -7.10
CA HIS A 243 3.43 10.51 -5.90
C HIS A 243 4.20 9.50 -5.07
N ILE A 244 5.41 9.89 -4.62
CA ILE A 244 6.37 9.05 -3.89
C ILE A 244 6.88 9.88 -2.70
N ASP A 245 7.07 9.26 -1.55
CA ASP A 245 7.58 9.95 -0.35
C ASP A 245 9.10 9.86 -0.15
N ASN A 246 9.82 9.26 -1.09
CA ASN A 246 11.26 9.13 -1.07
C ASN A 246 11.93 10.09 -2.06
N THR A 247 12.55 11.15 -1.55
CA THR A 247 13.22 12.17 -2.37
C THR A 247 14.37 11.61 -3.21
N THR A 248 15.07 10.57 -2.71
CA THR A 248 16.14 9.90 -3.44
C THR A 248 15.59 9.13 -4.65
N ALA A 249 14.49 8.38 -4.46
CA ALA A 249 13.83 7.66 -5.54
C ALA A 249 13.31 8.64 -6.62
N VAL A 250 12.67 9.73 -6.21
CA VAL A 250 12.22 10.80 -7.12
C VAL A 250 13.39 11.42 -7.86
N GLY A 251 14.48 11.76 -7.16
CA GLY A 251 15.68 12.33 -7.76
C GLY A 251 16.35 11.41 -8.76
N ILE A 252 16.37 10.10 -8.48
CA ILE A 252 16.90 9.09 -9.40
C ILE A 252 16.04 9.03 -10.68
N VAL A 253 14.73 8.90 -10.58
CA VAL A 253 13.83 8.78 -11.74
C VAL A 253 13.79 10.07 -12.55
N ASN A 254 13.90 11.24 -11.91
CA ASN A 254 13.97 12.53 -12.61
C ASN A 254 15.39 12.89 -13.09
N SER A 255 16.37 11.96 -12.95
CA SER A 255 17.77 12.16 -13.35
C SER A 255 18.48 13.34 -12.66
N THR A 256 17.99 13.79 -11.52
CA THR A 256 18.61 14.86 -10.71
C THR A 256 19.64 14.32 -9.72
N ILE A 257 19.60 13.02 -9.40
CA ILE A 257 20.55 12.32 -8.55
C ILE A 257 21.21 11.21 -9.35
N LYS A 258 22.57 11.14 -9.30
CA LYS A 258 23.30 10.05 -9.91
C LYS A 258 23.00 8.73 -9.21
N ARG A 259 22.61 7.74 -9.98
CA ARG A 259 22.34 6.39 -9.52
C ARG A 259 23.62 5.68 -9.09
N GLN A 260 23.61 5.03 -7.94
CA GLN A 260 24.64 4.03 -7.62
C GLN A 260 24.43 2.79 -8.53
N ARG A 261 25.52 2.18 -9.00
CA ARG A 261 25.45 1.03 -9.91
C ARG A 261 24.84 -0.18 -9.20
N SER A 262 23.57 -0.49 -9.52
CA SER A 262 22.89 -1.73 -9.15
C SER A 262 22.34 -2.38 -10.41
N ARG A 263 22.97 -3.47 -10.84
CA ARG A 263 22.60 -4.18 -12.10
C ARG A 263 21.17 -4.72 -12.03
N SER A 264 20.68 -5.12 -10.88
CA SER A 264 19.34 -5.71 -10.71
C SER A 264 18.20 -4.72 -10.96
N MET A 265 18.46 -3.41 -10.85
CA MET A 265 17.46 -2.35 -11.01
C MET A 265 17.55 -1.62 -12.36
N GLU A 266 18.57 -1.91 -13.19
CA GLU A 266 18.84 -1.13 -14.42
C GLU A 266 17.66 -1.13 -15.39
N MET A 267 17.12 -2.29 -15.73
CA MET A 267 16.02 -2.38 -16.71
C MET A 267 14.75 -1.68 -16.21
N ARG A 268 14.41 -1.84 -14.92
CA ARG A 268 13.23 -1.19 -14.32
C ARG A 268 13.37 0.32 -14.30
N TYR A 269 14.54 0.80 -13.96
CA TYR A 269 14.88 2.22 -13.97
C TYR A 269 14.78 2.82 -15.38
N PHE A 270 15.42 2.21 -16.38
CA PHE A 270 15.35 2.70 -17.75
C PHE A 270 13.93 2.67 -18.31
N TRP A 271 13.15 1.66 -17.95
CA TRP A 271 11.74 1.62 -18.32
C TRP A 271 10.95 2.78 -17.72
N LEU A 272 11.16 3.12 -16.44
CA LEU A 272 10.51 4.27 -15.82
C LEU A 272 10.89 5.60 -16.49
N LEU A 273 12.17 5.78 -16.83
CA LEU A 273 12.62 6.94 -17.58
C LEU A 273 11.97 7.05 -18.96
N ASP A 274 11.86 5.93 -19.66
CA ASP A 274 11.19 5.88 -20.96
C ASP A 274 9.72 6.29 -20.83
N GLN A 275 9.00 5.77 -19.84
CA GLN A 275 7.60 6.14 -19.60
C GLN A 275 7.43 7.64 -19.31
N GLN A 276 8.37 8.25 -18.61
CA GLN A 276 8.39 9.69 -18.38
C GLN A 276 8.73 10.48 -19.65
N ALA A 277 9.72 10.05 -20.41
CA ALA A 277 10.10 10.68 -21.67
C ALA A 277 8.96 10.67 -22.69
N GLN A 278 8.17 9.59 -22.72
CA GLN A 278 6.96 9.46 -23.55
C GLN A 278 5.77 10.26 -23.00
N LYS A 279 5.93 10.98 -21.89
CA LYS A 279 4.89 11.77 -21.21
C LYS A 279 3.65 10.97 -20.77
N TYR A 280 3.81 9.68 -20.51
CA TYR A 280 2.74 8.89 -19.92
C TYR A 280 2.61 9.14 -18.43
N PHE A 281 3.72 9.40 -17.73
CA PHE A 281 3.77 9.61 -16.29
C PHE A 281 4.61 10.81 -15.89
N LYS A 282 4.28 11.36 -14.73
CA LYS A 282 5.03 12.42 -14.04
C LYS A 282 5.29 11.99 -12.61
N PHE A 283 6.56 11.81 -12.24
CA PHE A 283 6.96 11.41 -10.90
C PHE A 283 7.22 12.64 -10.03
N SER A 284 6.62 12.69 -8.85
CA SER A 284 6.74 13.83 -7.94
C SER A 284 6.82 13.38 -6.50
N TYR A 285 7.51 14.18 -5.69
CA TYR A 285 7.58 13.97 -4.25
C TYR A 285 6.26 14.42 -3.58
N GLN A 286 5.82 13.61 -2.60
CA GLN A 286 4.74 13.96 -1.68
C GLN A 286 5.11 13.51 -0.27
N PRO A 287 4.83 14.31 0.80
CA PRO A 287 5.08 13.88 2.17
C PRO A 287 4.40 12.55 2.50
N GLY A 288 5.09 11.64 3.19
CA GLY A 288 4.57 10.31 3.51
C GLY A 288 3.26 10.32 4.30
N GLN A 289 2.97 11.39 5.06
CA GLN A 289 1.69 11.56 5.77
C GLN A 289 0.49 11.76 4.82
N GLU A 290 0.75 12.20 3.61
CA GLU A 290 -0.23 12.42 2.55
C GLU A 290 -0.21 11.29 1.50
N ASN A 291 0.73 10.33 1.64
CA ASN A 291 0.86 9.23 0.71
C ASN A 291 -0.08 8.07 1.09
N MET A 292 -1.16 7.91 0.32
CA MET A 292 -2.13 6.83 0.51
C MET A 292 -1.54 5.44 0.23
N GLY A 293 -0.39 5.34 -0.43
CA GLY A 293 0.35 4.09 -0.63
C GLY A 293 1.05 3.56 0.63
N ASP A 294 1.27 4.41 1.65
CA ASP A 294 1.98 4.03 2.89
C ASP A 294 1.20 3.00 3.72
N TYR A 295 -0.11 3.15 3.85
CA TYR A 295 -0.92 2.29 4.71
C TYR A 295 -0.85 0.79 4.35
N PRO A 296 -0.97 0.35 3.08
CA PRO A 296 -0.91 -1.07 2.73
C PRO A 296 0.50 -1.67 2.82
N THR A 297 1.53 -0.91 3.20
CA THR A 297 2.90 -1.42 3.28
C THR A 297 3.35 -1.77 4.71
N LYS A 298 2.74 -1.18 5.74
CA LYS A 298 3.21 -1.23 7.15
C LYS A 298 2.11 -1.67 8.10
N HIS A 299 2.49 -2.43 9.14
CA HIS A 299 1.60 -2.73 10.25
C HIS A 299 1.46 -1.50 11.16
N HIS A 300 0.23 -1.08 11.41
CA HIS A 300 -0.08 0.10 12.20
C HIS A 300 -0.66 -0.30 13.57
N THR A 301 -0.47 0.55 14.57
CA THR A 301 -1.17 0.39 15.85
C THR A 301 -2.67 0.59 15.65
N ALA A 302 -3.49 0.04 16.55
CA ALA A 302 -4.95 0.21 16.48
C ALA A 302 -5.37 1.68 16.40
N ALA A 303 -4.70 2.57 17.14
CA ALA A 303 -4.98 4.01 17.12
C ALA A 303 -4.68 4.63 15.75
N ILE A 304 -3.56 4.28 15.11
CA ILE A 304 -3.22 4.75 13.76
C ILE A 304 -4.22 4.17 12.75
N HIS A 305 -4.54 2.87 12.83
CA HIS A 305 -5.50 2.25 11.95
C HIS A 305 -6.88 2.93 12.01
N GLN A 306 -7.41 3.16 13.21
CA GLN A 306 -8.69 3.86 13.38
C GLN A 306 -8.65 5.30 12.84
N HIS A 307 -7.54 6.00 13.01
CA HIS A 307 -7.36 7.36 12.50
C HIS A 307 -7.28 7.41 10.97
N VAL A 308 -6.59 6.44 10.36
CA VAL A 308 -6.32 6.44 8.91
C VAL A 308 -7.44 5.78 8.10
N ARG A 309 -8.16 4.81 8.66
CA ARG A 309 -9.23 4.07 7.99
C ARG A 309 -10.29 4.97 7.31
N PRO A 310 -10.77 6.08 7.91
CA PRO A 310 -11.73 6.98 7.27
C PRO A 310 -11.25 7.69 5.99
N TYR A 311 -9.95 7.71 5.71
CA TYR A 311 -9.41 8.21 4.45
C TYR A 311 -9.60 7.24 3.28
N TYR A 312 -9.73 5.95 3.59
CA TYR A 312 -9.91 4.88 2.60
C TYR A 312 -11.36 4.44 2.45
N LEU A 313 -12.12 4.51 3.54
CA LEU A 313 -13.50 4.04 3.61
C LEU A 313 -14.41 5.18 4.00
N HIS A 314 -15.56 5.24 3.35
CA HIS A 314 -16.53 6.28 3.63
C HIS A 314 -17.27 6.04 4.96
N SER A 315 -17.33 7.08 5.74
CA SER A 315 -18.20 7.25 6.91
C SER A 315 -18.72 8.68 6.94
N PRO A 316 -19.77 9.00 7.69
CA PRO A 316 -20.29 10.37 7.76
C PRO A 316 -19.24 11.44 8.09
N ASN A 317 -18.19 11.08 8.80
CA ASN A 317 -17.10 11.96 9.22
C ASN A 317 -15.81 11.76 8.41
N SER A 318 -15.87 11.06 7.27
CA SER A 318 -14.69 10.82 6.44
C SER A 318 -14.16 12.11 5.84
N PRO A 319 -12.83 12.33 5.86
CA PRO A 319 -12.23 13.49 5.22
C PRO A 319 -12.42 13.42 3.69
N THR A 320 -12.67 14.55 3.08
CA THR A 320 -12.85 14.67 1.62
C THR A 320 -11.58 15.11 0.91
N THR A 321 -10.58 15.56 1.66
CA THR A 321 -9.29 16.00 1.15
C THR A 321 -8.18 15.42 1.99
N LEU A 322 -7.00 15.23 1.39
CA LEU A 322 -5.77 15.02 2.14
C LEU A 322 -5.44 16.35 2.83
N LEU A 323 -6.00 16.56 4.02
CA LEU A 323 -5.47 17.58 4.90
C LEU A 323 -4.09 17.09 5.35
N ARG A 324 -3.11 18.00 5.44
CA ARG A 324 -1.85 17.72 6.14
C ARG A 324 -2.24 17.12 7.48
N ALA A 325 -2.05 15.81 7.61
CA ALA A 325 -2.41 15.11 8.82
C ALA A 325 -1.56 15.72 9.94
N THR A 326 -2.17 16.59 10.74
CA THR A 326 -1.61 16.91 12.04
C THR A 326 -1.57 15.58 12.76
N LYS A 327 -0.39 14.95 12.84
CA LYS A 327 -0.18 13.78 13.67
C LYS A 327 -0.88 14.06 14.99
N PRO A 328 -1.73 13.14 15.54
CA PRO A 328 -1.95 13.17 16.96
C PRO A 328 -0.53 13.16 17.53
N SER A 329 -0.16 14.22 18.23
CA SER A 329 1.16 14.32 18.81
C SER A 329 1.29 13.10 19.72
N ALA A 330 1.89 12.02 19.21
CA ALA A 330 2.58 11.13 20.11
C ALA A 330 3.53 12.09 20.81
N ARG A 331 3.25 12.42 22.08
CA ARG A 331 4.18 13.14 22.93
C ARG A 331 5.51 12.43 22.71
N ARG A 332 6.37 13.02 21.88
CA ARG A 332 7.78 12.73 21.94
C ARG A 332 8.12 13.10 23.36
N GLY A 333 8.31 12.11 24.22
CA GLY A 333 9.06 12.35 25.41
C GLY A 333 10.30 13.07 24.91
N CYS A 334 10.50 14.27 25.42
CA CYS A 334 11.74 15.00 25.20
C CYS A 334 12.85 14.03 25.54
N ALA A 335 13.48 13.41 24.54
CA ALA A 335 14.84 13.02 24.65
C ALA A 335 15.57 14.36 24.69
N GLU A 336 15.89 14.80 25.90
CA GLU A 336 16.92 15.79 26.11
C GLU A 336 18.08 15.40 25.22
N THR A 337 18.54 16.34 24.46
CA THR A 337 19.77 16.29 23.67
C THR A 337 20.92 15.99 24.63
N LEU A 338 21.18 14.72 24.89
CA LEU A 338 22.49 14.26 25.34
C LEU A 338 23.42 14.55 24.18
N GLY A 339 24.25 15.57 24.38
CA GLY A 339 25.27 15.98 23.44
C GLY A 339 26.08 14.77 22.98
N ASP A 340 26.29 14.66 21.69
CA ASP A 340 27.09 13.63 21.04
C ASP A 340 28.52 13.67 21.62
N PRO A 341 28.97 12.64 22.35
CA PRO A 341 30.30 12.64 22.96
C PRO A 341 31.42 12.39 21.94
N TYR A 342 31.12 12.26 20.65
CA TYR A 342 32.11 11.91 19.61
C TYR A 342 32.52 13.06 18.67
N HIS A 343 32.14 14.29 18.92
CA HIS A 343 32.72 15.44 18.22
C HIS A 343 34.02 15.90 18.86
N LYS A 344 34.96 14.98 19.05
CA LYS A 344 36.38 15.35 19.14
C LYS A 344 36.94 15.23 17.73
N GLN A 345 37.20 16.38 17.12
CA GLN A 345 37.97 16.50 15.89
C GLN A 345 39.36 15.90 16.17
N VAL A 346 39.61 14.72 15.63
CA VAL A 346 40.97 14.16 15.54
C VAL A 346 41.58 14.81 14.30
N PRO A 347 42.70 15.53 14.38
CA PRO A 347 43.38 16.08 13.22
C PRO A 347 43.84 14.91 12.33
N LEU A 348 43.48 14.94 11.05
CA LEU A 348 43.99 14.01 10.05
C LEU A 348 45.53 14.17 9.97
N PRO A 349 46.31 13.07 9.99
CA PRO A 349 47.74 13.13 9.77
C PRO A 349 48.01 13.58 8.31
N SER A 350 48.90 14.55 8.17
CA SER A 350 49.39 15.05 6.90
C SER A 350 50.06 13.93 6.09
N ILE A 351 49.52 13.65 4.91
CA ILE A 351 50.10 12.72 3.96
C ILE A 351 51.34 13.38 3.34
N PRO A 352 52.54 12.78 3.40
CA PRO A 352 53.74 13.32 2.76
C PRO A 352 53.58 13.27 1.23
N ALA A 353 53.90 14.37 0.55
CA ALA A 353 53.91 14.48 -0.88
C ALA A 353 54.87 13.47 -1.53
N TYR A 354 54.36 12.59 -2.36
CA TYR A 354 55.13 11.65 -3.14
C TYR A 354 55.83 12.43 -4.28
N ARG A 355 57.17 12.61 -4.15
CA ARG A 355 58.01 13.16 -5.25
C ARG A 355 58.06 12.14 -6.38
N ALA A 356 57.59 12.52 -7.53
CA ALA A 356 57.84 11.82 -8.78
C ALA A 356 59.36 11.85 -9.05
N ARG A 357 59.98 10.69 -9.20
CA ARG A 357 61.32 10.56 -9.77
C ARG A 357 61.19 10.58 -11.27
N GLU A 358 61.77 11.61 -11.89
CA GLU A 358 62.06 11.64 -13.30
C GLU A 358 63.04 10.49 -13.64
N ALA A 359 62.68 9.69 -14.62
CA ALA A 359 63.56 8.72 -15.25
C ALA A 359 64.21 9.40 -16.47
N THR A 360 65.49 9.73 -16.33
CA THR A 360 66.37 10.05 -17.43
C THR A 360 67.01 8.76 -17.97
N THR A 361 67.09 8.70 -19.30
CA THR A 361 67.70 7.80 -20.29
C THR A 361 66.92 6.55 -20.62
#